data_41bbc1acab36f7889f8ca14d9da1f35b
#
_entry.id   41bbc1acab36f7889f8ca14d9da1f35b
#
_cell.length_a   1.000
_cell.length_b   1.000
_cell.length_c   1.000
_cell.angle_alpha   90.00
_cell.angle_beta   90.00
_cell.angle_gamma   90.00
#
_symmetry.space_group_name_H-M   'P 1'
#
loop_
_entity.id
_entity.type
_entity.pdbx_description
1 polymer ?
#
loop_
_entity_poly.entity_id
_entity_poly.type
_entity_poly.pdbx_seq_one_letter_code
_entity_poly.pdbx_strand_id
1 'polypeptide(L)'
;SSSKGMLDDTQKTDRLNVFGEDLGNVDYVACWFKKAAVFTKNTAIRCAFVATDSICQGQQIYPIWKNILQDDIYINFAYKFFKWNSEAGKTATVYVIIVGFSHIEDREALLFSGDRVIKVPHISPYLTAAEDILVSSRNKPLCQVPVFKMGNQPIDNGNYLFTKSEMDNFVEKEPNSQKYFRQWLDGAGFLNNTFKYCLWLGGCSPAELKAMPECLKLVKAVKEYREK
;
A
#
# COMPACT_ATOMS: atom_id res chain seq x y z
N SER A 1 -11.90 -0.90 5.81
CA SER A 1 -10.99 -2.02 6.06
C SER A 1 -9.77 -1.54 6.83
N SER A 2 -9.29 -2.34 7.77
CA SER A 2 -8.11 -2.00 8.57
C SER A 2 -6.89 -2.68 7.96
N SER A 3 -5.86 -1.89 7.63
CA SER A 3 -4.57 -2.39 7.15
C SER A 3 -3.80 -3.09 8.28
N LYS A 4 -2.83 -3.95 7.94
CA LYS A 4 -2.04 -4.73 8.94
C LYS A 4 -1.48 -3.89 10.10
N GLY A 5 -1.03 -2.67 9.83
CA GLY A 5 -0.46 -1.78 10.86
C GLY A 5 -1.48 -1.24 11.87
N MET A 6 -2.78 -1.39 11.58
CA MET A 6 -3.89 -0.93 12.45
C MET A 6 -4.63 -2.08 13.13
N LEU A 7 -4.24 -3.34 12.86
CA LEU A 7 -4.86 -4.52 13.45
C LEU A 7 -4.37 -4.73 14.88
N ASP A 8 -5.30 -5.01 15.80
CA ASP A 8 -4.96 -5.53 17.12
C ASP A 8 -4.52 -6.99 17.04
N ASP A 9 -4.05 -7.54 18.16
CA ASP A 9 -3.49 -8.89 18.19
C ASP A 9 -4.57 -9.98 17.99
N THR A 10 -5.81 -9.72 18.40
CA THR A 10 -6.95 -10.61 18.15
C THR A 10 -7.23 -10.71 16.65
N GLN A 11 -7.31 -9.58 15.97
CA GLN A 11 -7.53 -9.51 14.52
C GLN A 11 -6.38 -10.16 13.72
N LYS A 12 -5.14 -10.01 14.19
CA LYS A 12 -3.98 -10.70 13.59
C LYS A 12 -4.10 -12.22 13.73
N THR A 13 -4.51 -12.69 14.91
CA THR A 13 -4.74 -14.10 15.19
C THR A 13 -5.89 -14.66 14.35
N ASP A 14 -7.02 -13.96 14.28
CA ASP A 14 -8.15 -14.33 13.43
C ASP A 14 -7.75 -14.50 11.97
N ARG A 15 -6.97 -13.55 11.45
CA ARG A 15 -6.47 -13.59 10.07
C ARG A 15 -5.60 -14.83 9.84
N LEU A 16 -4.71 -15.13 10.78
CA LEU A 16 -3.86 -16.33 10.72
C LEU A 16 -4.72 -17.60 10.73
N ASN A 17 -5.74 -17.67 11.59
CA ASN A 17 -6.64 -18.81 11.69
C ASN A 17 -7.47 -19.02 10.40
N VAL A 18 -7.92 -17.92 9.78
CA VAL A 18 -8.74 -17.98 8.57
C VAL A 18 -7.95 -18.44 7.34
N PHE A 19 -6.71 -18.00 7.21
CA PHE A 19 -5.87 -18.28 6.04
C PHE A 19 -4.87 -19.43 6.26
N GLY A 20 -4.59 -19.80 7.51
CA GLY A 20 -3.61 -20.83 7.86
C GLY A 20 -2.15 -20.38 7.72
N GLU A 21 -1.90 -19.17 7.23
CA GLU A 21 -0.57 -18.59 7.03
C GLU A 21 -0.57 -17.07 7.24
N ASP A 22 0.58 -16.48 7.55
CA ASP A 22 0.71 -15.02 7.60
C ASP A 22 0.79 -14.45 6.17
N LEU A 23 -0.29 -13.81 5.75
CA LEU A 23 -0.41 -13.19 4.43
C LEU A 23 0.31 -11.83 4.32
N GLY A 24 1.13 -11.44 5.29
CA GLY A 24 1.80 -10.15 5.27
C GLY A 24 0.84 -8.95 5.40
N ASN A 25 0.90 -7.99 4.48
CA ASN A 25 0.12 -6.74 4.50
C ASN A 25 -1.26 -6.88 3.85
N VAL A 26 -2.06 -7.86 4.26
CA VAL A 26 -3.42 -8.06 3.77
C VAL A 26 -4.42 -7.41 4.72
N ASP A 27 -5.40 -6.70 4.17
CA ASP A 27 -6.48 -6.07 4.92
C ASP A 27 -7.39 -7.11 5.58
N TYR A 28 -7.91 -6.77 6.77
CA TYR A 28 -8.74 -7.69 7.54
C TYR A 28 -10.03 -8.11 6.81
N VAL A 29 -10.55 -7.26 5.93
CA VAL A 29 -11.74 -7.57 5.12
C VAL A 29 -11.58 -8.84 4.28
N ALA A 30 -10.37 -9.21 3.89
CA ALA A 30 -10.11 -10.44 3.13
C ALA A 30 -10.57 -11.70 3.87
N CYS A 31 -10.59 -11.69 5.21
CA CYS A 31 -11.11 -12.82 6.02
C CYS A 31 -12.57 -13.13 5.72
N TRP A 32 -13.39 -12.11 5.44
CA TRP A 32 -14.80 -12.31 5.09
C TRP A 32 -14.97 -13.01 3.76
N PHE A 33 -14.15 -12.65 2.76
CA PHE A 33 -14.13 -13.32 1.46
C PHE A 33 -13.75 -14.79 1.60
N LYS A 34 -12.67 -15.09 2.34
CA LYS A 34 -12.23 -16.48 2.56
C LYS A 34 -13.27 -17.29 3.35
N LYS A 35 -13.82 -16.71 4.42
CA LYS A 35 -14.87 -17.40 5.22
C LYS A 35 -16.11 -17.67 4.39
N ALA A 36 -16.54 -16.74 3.54
CA ALA A 36 -17.68 -16.94 2.66
C ALA A 36 -17.40 -18.02 1.61
N ALA A 37 -16.21 -18.03 1.01
CA ALA A 37 -15.79 -19.06 0.07
C ALA A 37 -15.88 -20.46 0.71
N VAL A 38 -15.37 -20.62 1.93
CA VAL A 38 -15.45 -21.89 2.66
C VAL A 38 -16.89 -22.24 3.07
N PHE A 39 -17.65 -21.25 3.55
CA PHE A 39 -19.02 -21.45 4.03
C PHE A 39 -19.98 -21.89 2.91
N THR A 40 -19.80 -21.37 1.72
CA THR A 40 -20.66 -21.66 0.57
C THR A 40 -20.25 -22.90 -0.23
N LYS A 41 -19.17 -23.57 0.19
CA LYS A 41 -18.67 -24.78 -0.50
C LYS A 41 -19.74 -25.87 -0.60
N ASN A 42 -19.84 -26.47 -1.77
CA ASN A 42 -20.85 -27.49 -2.09
C ASN A 42 -22.30 -26.99 -1.98
N THR A 43 -22.54 -25.69 -2.11
CA THR A 43 -23.90 -25.12 -2.16
C THR A 43 -24.09 -24.29 -3.42
N ALA A 44 -25.35 -23.93 -3.72
CA ALA A 44 -25.68 -22.99 -4.78
C ALA A 44 -25.74 -21.52 -4.29
N ILE A 45 -25.23 -21.23 -3.11
CA ILE A 45 -25.29 -19.91 -2.51
C ILE A 45 -24.31 -18.98 -3.23
N ARG A 46 -24.76 -17.78 -3.55
CA ARG A 46 -23.96 -16.68 -4.09
C ARG A 46 -23.74 -15.64 -3.01
N CYS A 47 -22.53 -15.17 -2.89
CA CYS A 47 -22.14 -14.11 -1.95
C CYS A 47 -21.73 -12.86 -2.69
N ALA A 48 -21.92 -11.69 -2.07
CA ALA A 48 -21.36 -10.44 -2.55
C ALA A 48 -20.94 -9.56 -1.39
N PHE A 49 -19.80 -8.90 -1.54
CA PHE A 49 -19.28 -7.96 -0.55
C PHE A 49 -18.89 -6.63 -1.17
N VAL A 50 -19.09 -5.57 -0.40
CA VAL A 50 -18.50 -4.26 -0.63
C VAL A 50 -17.19 -4.21 0.14
N ALA A 51 -16.12 -3.82 -0.52
CA ALA A 51 -14.81 -3.69 0.11
C ALA A 51 -14.05 -2.50 -0.48
N THR A 52 -12.98 -2.09 0.18
CA THR A 52 -12.01 -1.19 -0.44
C THR A 52 -11.37 -1.87 -1.65
N ASP A 53 -11.00 -1.10 -2.64
CA ASP A 53 -10.41 -1.59 -3.89
C ASP A 53 -9.06 -2.31 -3.70
N SER A 54 -8.42 -2.13 -2.55
CA SER A 54 -7.14 -2.76 -2.18
C SER A 54 -7.11 -4.30 -2.32
N ILE A 55 -8.24 -4.99 -2.15
CA ILE A 55 -8.30 -6.45 -2.32
C ILE A 55 -8.17 -6.90 -3.79
N CYS A 56 -8.37 -5.99 -4.73
CA CYS A 56 -8.28 -6.23 -6.18
C CYS A 56 -7.17 -5.43 -6.84
N GLN A 57 -6.26 -4.83 -6.07
CA GLN A 57 -5.12 -4.07 -6.57
C GLN A 57 -3.84 -4.29 -5.75
N GLY A 58 -2.70 -3.98 -6.39
CA GLY A 58 -1.40 -3.93 -5.74
C GLY A 58 -0.94 -5.28 -5.17
N GLN A 59 -0.28 -5.22 -4.03
CA GLN A 59 0.38 -6.38 -3.43
C GLN A 59 -0.60 -7.35 -2.74
N GLN A 60 -1.84 -6.94 -2.49
CA GLN A 60 -2.81 -7.76 -1.77
C GLN A 60 -3.48 -8.84 -2.62
N ILE A 61 -3.56 -8.66 -3.95
CA ILE A 61 -4.26 -9.57 -4.85
C ILE A 61 -3.73 -11.00 -4.72
N TYR A 62 -2.43 -11.17 -4.90
CA TYR A 62 -1.82 -12.50 -4.93
C TYR A 62 -2.09 -13.30 -3.64
N PRO A 63 -1.74 -12.80 -2.43
CA PRO A 63 -1.95 -13.57 -1.21
C PRO A 63 -3.43 -13.82 -0.89
N ILE A 64 -4.34 -12.91 -1.24
CA ILE A 64 -5.79 -13.10 -1.00
C ILE A 64 -6.35 -14.12 -1.99
N TRP A 65 -6.26 -13.83 -3.28
CA TRP A 65 -6.97 -14.56 -4.30
C TRP A 65 -6.36 -15.92 -4.62
N LYS A 66 -5.05 -16.10 -4.43
CA LYS A 66 -4.44 -17.43 -4.45
C LYS A 66 -5.16 -18.41 -3.51
N ASN A 67 -5.47 -17.93 -2.30
CA ASN A 67 -6.13 -18.75 -1.28
C ASN A 67 -7.64 -18.94 -1.51
N ILE A 68 -8.30 -17.99 -2.18
CA ILE A 68 -9.74 -18.03 -2.44
C ILE A 68 -10.04 -18.89 -3.68
N LEU A 69 -9.29 -18.68 -4.76
CA LEU A 69 -9.48 -19.40 -6.02
C LEU A 69 -9.18 -20.92 -5.91
N GLN A 70 -8.37 -21.33 -4.92
CA GLN A 70 -8.13 -22.76 -4.64
C GLN A 70 -9.40 -23.51 -4.20
N ASP A 71 -10.46 -22.80 -3.81
CA ASP A 71 -11.74 -23.35 -3.40
C ASP A 71 -12.76 -23.40 -4.56
N ASP A 72 -12.32 -23.35 -5.82
CA ASP A 72 -13.19 -23.33 -7.02
C ASP A 72 -14.21 -22.19 -6.99
N ILE A 73 -13.74 -20.97 -6.71
CA ILE A 73 -14.55 -19.76 -6.67
C ILE A 73 -14.49 -19.05 -8.02
N TYR A 74 -15.66 -18.63 -8.51
CA TYR A 74 -15.84 -17.82 -9.70
C TYR A 74 -16.41 -16.46 -9.34
N ILE A 75 -15.87 -15.38 -9.91
CA ILE A 75 -16.43 -14.03 -9.78
C ILE A 75 -17.58 -13.92 -10.80
N ASN A 76 -18.82 -13.95 -10.30
CA ASN A 76 -20.02 -13.91 -11.13
C ASN A 76 -20.38 -12.48 -11.59
N PHE A 77 -20.11 -11.49 -10.74
CA PHE A 77 -20.20 -10.09 -11.14
C PHE A 77 -19.25 -9.23 -10.31
N ALA A 78 -18.89 -8.06 -10.85
CA ALA A 78 -18.12 -7.07 -10.13
C ALA A 78 -18.49 -5.65 -10.55
N TYR A 79 -18.56 -4.74 -9.57
CA TYR A 79 -18.49 -3.30 -9.79
C TYR A 79 -17.05 -2.86 -9.60
N LYS A 80 -16.48 -2.26 -10.66
CA LYS A 80 -15.18 -1.61 -10.59
C LYS A 80 -15.24 -0.43 -9.62
N PHE A 81 -14.08 0.01 -9.16
CA PHE A 81 -13.96 1.06 -8.16
C PHE A 81 -14.88 2.25 -8.44
N PHE A 82 -15.61 2.66 -7.44
CA PHE A 82 -16.42 3.88 -7.44
C PHE A 82 -16.26 4.60 -6.10
N LYS A 83 -16.56 5.88 -6.12
CA LYS A 83 -16.43 6.72 -4.93
C LYS A 83 -17.58 6.45 -3.97
N TRP A 84 -17.28 6.02 -2.74
CA TRP A 84 -18.28 5.91 -1.71
C TRP A 84 -18.63 7.28 -1.14
N ASN A 85 -19.87 7.71 -1.31
CA ASN A 85 -20.38 8.93 -0.71
C ASN A 85 -21.13 8.54 0.58
N SER A 86 -20.54 8.89 1.73
CA SER A 86 -21.23 8.75 3.01
C SER A 86 -22.18 9.92 3.23
N GLU A 87 -23.43 9.64 3.60
CA GLU A 87 -24.40 10.68 4.02
C GLU A 87 -24.02 11.35 5.36
N ALA A 88 -23.06 10.82 6.08
CA ALA A 88 -22.63 11.26 7.42
C ALA A 88 -21.68 12.47 7.44
N GLY A 89 -21.75 13.37 6.46
CA GLY A 89 -21.25 14.75 6.56
C GLY A 89 -19.73 14.99 6.72
N LYS A 90 -18.87 13.96 6.88
CA LYS A 90 -17.41 14.08 6.86
C LYS A 90 -16.85 13.16 5.79
N THR A 91 -16.49 13.74 4.69
CA THR A 91 -16.05 13.07 3.47
C THR A 91 -14.62 12.54 3.55
N ALA A 92 -14.45 11.37 4.15
CA ALA A 92 -13.35 10.53 3.73
C ALA A 92 -13.74 9.94 2.36
N THR A 93 -13.13 10.40 1.29
CA THR A 93 -13.32 9.82 -0.05
C THR A 93 -12.64 8.47 -0.08
N VAL A 94 -13.43 7.40 -0.02
CA VAL A 94 -12.94 6.02 -0.12
C VAL A 94 -13.42 5.45 -1.44
N TYR A 95 -12.51 4.86 -2.21
CA TYR A 95 -12.87 4.05 -3.36
C TYR A 95 -13.20 2.63 -2.92
N VAL A 96 -14.34 2.14 -3.37
CA VAL A 96 -14.82 0.80 -3.07
C VAL A 96 -15.14 0.03 -4.34
N ILE A 97 -15.21 -1.28 -4.18
CA ILE A 97 -15.63 -2.23 -5.20
C ILE A 97 -16.74 -3.10 -4.64
N ILE A 98 -17.51 -3.72 -5.53
CA ILE A 98 -18.43 -4.82 -5.15
C ILE A 98 -17.97 -6.05 -5.92
N VAL A 99 -17.82 -7.18 -5.21
CA VAL A 99 -17.47 -8.45 -5.83
C VAL A 99 -18.49 -9.49 -5.40
N GLY A 100 -19.20 -10.03 -6.38
CA GLY A 100 -20.11 -11.15 -6.20
C GLY A 100 -19.47 -12.43 -6.74
N PHE A 101 -19.49 -13.48 -5.93
CA PHE A 101 -18.80 -14.74 -6.23
C PHE A 101 -19.57 -15.96 -5.70
N SER A 102 -19.27 -17.11 -6.28
CA SER A 102 -19.82 -18.39 -5.86
C SER A 102 -18.97 -19.56 -6.37
N HIS A 103 -19.36 -20.79 -6.02
CA HIS A 103 -18.80 -22.01 -6.62
C HIS A 103 -19.49 -22.40 -7.95
N ILE A 104 -20.35 -21.54 -8.49
CA ILE A 104 -21.04 -21.77 -9.75
C ILE A 104 -20.39 -20.92 -10.82
N GLU A 105 -19.87 -21.56 -11.84
CA GLU A 105 -19.39 -20.88 -13.03
C GLU A 105 -20.59 -20.42 -13.88
N ASP A 106 -20.72 -19.12 -14.07
CA ASP A 106 -21.72 -18.56 -14.99
C ASP A 106 -21.14 -18.53 -16.41
N ARG A 107 -21.99 -18.80 -17.41
CA ARG A 107 -21.59 -18.67 -18.83
C ARG A 107 -21.17 -17.26 -19.19
N GLU A 108 -21.78 -16.28 -18.56
CA GLU A 108 -21.49 -14.85 -18.71
C GLU A 108 -21.50 -14.19 -17.33
N ALA A 109 -20.38 -13.61 -16.96
CA ALA A 109 -20.24 -12.76 -15.77
C ALA A 109 -20.51 -11.28 -16.12
N LEU A 110 -20.95 -10.51 -15.13
CA LEU A 110 -21.33 -9.11 -15.34
C LEU A 110 -20.29 -8.16 -14.75
N LEU A 111 -19.64 -7.37 -15.59
CA LEU A 111 -18.65 -6.38 -15.16
C LEU A 111 -19.21 -4.95 -15.33
N PHE A 112 -19.38 -4.27 -14.20
CA PHE A 112 -19.92 -2.93 -14.10
C PHE A 112 -18.79 -1.90 -13.99
N SER A 113 -18.88 -0.79 -14.74
CA SER A 113 -17.93 0.32 -14.69
C SER A 113 -18.69 1.63 -14.92
N GLY A 114 -18.96 2.38 -13.86
CA GLY A 114 -19.91 3.50 -13.90
C GLY A 114 -21.29 3.01 -14.34
N ASP A 115 -21.88 3.68 -15.33
CA ASP A 115 -23.21 3.32 -15.89
C ASP A 115 -23.14 2.21 -16.94
N ARG A 116 -21.95 1.68 -17.21
CA ARG A 116 -21.78 0.63 -18.21
C ARG A 116 -21.73 -0.74 -17.56
N VAL A 117 -22.46 -1.69 -18.14
CA VAL A 117 -22.34 -3.11 -17.83
C VAL A 117 -21.94 -3.87 -19.08
N ILE A 118 -20.96 -4.75 -18.96
CA ILE A 118 -20.53 -5.64 -20.02
C ILE A 118 -20.63 -7.09 -19.55
N LYS A 119 -21.06 -7.96 -20.45
CA LYS A 119 -21.04 -9.39 -20.27
C LYS A 119 -19.70 -9.92 -20.71
N VAL A 120 -19.07 -10.70 -19.89
CA VAL A 120 -17.73 -11.26 -20.14
C VAL A 120 -17.73 -12.75 -19.77
N PRO A 121 -16.92 -13.57 -20.45
CA PRO A 121 -16.87 -15.00 -20.14
C PRO A 121 -16.27 -15.28 -18.76
N HIS A 122 -15.40 -14.38 -18.27
CA HIS A 122 -14.71 -14.53 -17.01
C HIS A 122 -14.30 -13.17 -16.43
N ILE A 123 -14.29 -13.05 -15.11
CA ILE A 123 -13.75 -11.88 -14.38
C ILE A 123 -12.60 -12.33 -13.52
N SER A 124 -11.42 -11.81 -13.78
CA SER A 124 -10.22 -12.05 -12.97
C SER A 124 -10.27 -11.29 -11.64
N PRO A 125 -9.43 -11.67 -10.64
CA PRO A 125 -9.29 -10.92 -9.39
C PRO A 125 -8.88 -9.44 -9.53
N TYR A 126 -8.36 -9.06 -10.69
CA TYR A 126 -8.07 -7.66 -11.04
C TYR A 126 -9.31 -6.90 -11.55
N LEU A 127 -10.47 -7.52 -11.49
CA LEU A 127 -11.74 -7.04 -12.03
C LEU A 127 -11.64 -6.66 -13.52
N THR A 128 -11.01 -7.51 -14.28
CA THR A 128 -10.86 -7.40 -15.74
C THR A 128 -11.40 -8.65 -16.43
N ALA A 129 -11.83 -8.50 -17.69
CA ALA A 129 -12.23 -9.60 -18.55
C ALA A 129 -10.99 -10.36 -19.05
N ALA A 130 -10.40 -11.16 -18.18
CA ALA A 130 -9.15 -11.90 -18.44
C ALA A 130 -9.11 -13.15 -17.56
N GLU A 131 -8.21 -14.07 -17.87
CA GLU A 131 -7.93 -15.26 -17.07
C GLU A 131 -7.34 -14.91 -15.69
N ASP A 132 -7.38 -15.85 -14.75
CA ASP A 132 -6.88 -15.70 -13.38
C ASP A 132 -5.34 -15.80 -13.31
N ILE A 133 -4.66 -14.81 -13.87
CA ILE A 133 -3.20 -14.72 -13.80
C ILE A 133 -2.81 -13.94 -12.55
N LEU A 134 -2.42 -14.64 -11.49
CA LEU A 134 -1.98 -14.01 -10.24
C LEU A 134 -0.48 -13.72 -10.25
N VAL A 135 -0.12 -12.44 -10.14
CA VAL A 135 1.28 -11.98 -10.13
C VAL A 135 1.82 -11.95 -8.71
N SER A 136 2.76 -12.85 -8.41
CA SER A 136 3.45 -12.87 -7.11
C SER A 136 4.51 -11.77 -7.02
N SER A 137 4.76 -11.27 -5.80
CA SER A 137 5.89 -10.37 -5.53
C SER A 137 7.23 -11.07 -5.84
N ARG A 138 8.14 -10.37 -6.48
CA ARG A 138 9.48 -10.88 -6.89
C ARG A 138 10.57 -9.87 -6.60
N ASN A 139 11.73 -10.37 -6.23
CA ASN A 139 12.94 -9.57 -6.03
C ASN A 139 13.74 -9.37 -7.32
N LYS A 140 13.41 -10.12 -8.38
CA LYS A 140 14.07 -10.03 -9.69
C LYS A 140 13.03 -9.90 -10.79
N PRO A 141 13.26 -9.06 -11.80
CA PRO A 141 12.38 -8.96 -12.96
C PRO A 141 12.39 -10.26 -13.78
N LEU A 142 11.30 -10.48 -14.55
CA LEU A 142 11.18 -11.63 -15.47
C LEU A 142 12.03 -11.47 -16.73
N CYS A 143 12.31 -10.25 -17.13
CA CYS A 143 13.05 -9.90 -18.33
C CYS A 143 14.23 -8.99 -18.00
N GLN A 144 15.14 -8.80 -18.94
CA GLN A 144 16.25 -7.86 -18.80
C GLN A 144 15.72 -6.43 -18.92
N VAL A 145 15.63 -5.76 -17.78
CA VAL A 145 15.23 -4.37 -17.67
C VAL A 145 16.17 -3.62 -16.73
N PRO A 146 16.29 -2.28 -16.84
CA PRO A 146 17.04 -1.49 -15.89
C PRO A 146 16.57 -1.74 -14.45
N VAL A 147 17.51 -1.74 -13.52
CA VAL A 147 17.20 -1.98 -12.10
C VAL A 147 16.34 -0.84 -11.56
N PHE A 148 15.14 -1.18 -11.10
CA PHE A 148 14.27 -0.26 -10.39
C PHE A 148 14.51 -0.40 -8.88
N LYS A 149 14.82 0.70 -8.23
CA LYS A 149 15.05 0.75 -6.78
C LYS A 149 14.10 1.74 -6.14
N MET A 150 13.72 1.46 -4.90
CA MET A 150 13.02 2.42 -4.07
C MET A 150 13.91 3.64 -3.83
N GLY A 151 13.35 4.84 -3.86
CA GLY A 151 14.07 6.08 -3.54
C GLY A 151 14.50 6.13 -2.07
N ASN A 152 15.23 7.18 -1.71
CA ASN A 152 15.65 7.39 -0.34
C ASN A 152 14.48 7.75 0.56
N GLN A 153 14.35 7.02 1.65
CA GLN A 153 13.43 7.30 2.74
C GLN A 153 14.26 7.62 3.98
N PRO A 154 14.28 8.86 4.49
CA PRO A 154 15.22 9.22 5.55
C PRO A 154 14.92 8.55 6.88
N ILE A 155 13.67 8.17 7.21
CA ILE A 155 13.25 7.57 8.49
C ILE A 155 13.90 8.33 9.67
N ASP A 156 13.68 9.64 9.69
CA ASP A 156 14.39 10.58 10.54
C ASP A 156 13.47 11.44 11.41
N ASN A 157 12.17 11.12 11.41
CA ASN A 157 11.13 11.94 12.06
C ASN A 157 11.18 13.41 11.66
N GLY A 158 11.59 13.70 10.41
CA GLY A 158 11.69 15.05 9.88
C GLY A 158 12.92 15.86 10.33
N ASN A 159 13.84 15.27 11.12
CA ASN A 159 14.99 16.00 11.65
C ASN A 159 16.03 16.42 10.59
N TYR A 160 16.06 15.74 9.43
CA TYR A 160 17.02 16.05 8.37
C TYR A 160 16.41 16.81 7.18
N LEU A 161 15.11 17.12 7.22
CA LEU A 161 14.42 17.83 6.15
C LEU A 161 14.12 19.27 6.56
N PHE A 162 14.48 20.21 5.70
CA PHE A 162 14.41 21.64 5.95
C PHE A 162 13.74 22.37 4.79
N THR A 163 12.97 23.38 5.08
CA THR A 163 12.61 24.41 4.10
C THR A 163 13.86 25.27 3.81
N LYS A 164 13.82 26.10 2.76
CA LYS A 164 14.93 27.00 2.44
C LYS A 164 15.27 27.92 3.62
N SER A 165 14.27 28.51 4.25
CA SER A 165 14.44 29.43 5.36
C SER A 165 15.00 28.74 6.62
N GLU A 166 14.56 27.53 6.92
CA GLU A 166 15.10 26.73 8.04
C GLU A 166 16.56 26.34 7.79
N MET A 167 16.90 25.95 6.55
CA MET A 167 18.27 25.65 6.18
C MET A 167 19.17 26.89 6.34
N ASP A 168 18.75 28.06 5.84
CA ASP A 168 19.55 29.30 5.93
C ASP A 168 19.79 29.66 7.39
N ASN A 169 18.77 29.64 8.24
CA ASN A 169 18.87 29.82 9.67
C ASN A 169 19.79 28.82 10.38
N PHE A 170 19.77 27.55 9.92
CA PHE A 170 20.66 26.54 10.45
C PHE A 170 22.11 26.76 10.07
N VAL A 171 22.37 27.11 8.80
CA VAL A 171 23.70 27.42 8.28
C VAL A 171 24.28 28.69 8.94
N GLU A 172 23.44 29.66 9.27
CA GLU A 172 23.89 30.84 10.02
C GLU A 172 24.45 30.49 11.40
N LYS A 173 23.80 29.53 12.08
CA LYS A 173 24.26 29.03 13.40
C LYS A 173 25.44 28.07 13.29
N GLU A 174 25.53 27.30 12.23
CA GLU A 174 26.54 26.27 12.02
C GLU A 174 27.06 26.30 10.57
N PRO A 175 27.91 27.27 10.20
CA PRO A 175 28.36 27.50 8.81
C PRO A 175 29.04 26.29 8.16
N ASN A 176 29.71 25.45 8.94
CA ASN A 176 30.39 24.24 8.45
C ASN A 176 29.40 23.17 7.95
N SER A 177 28.11 23.30 8.28
CA SER A 177 27.06 22.38 7.84
C SER A 177 26.64 22.59 6.38
N GLN A 178 26.90 23.77 5.80
CA GLN A 178 26.40 24.15 4.47
C GLN A 178 26.78 23.14 3.38
N LYS A 179 28.01 22.61 3.41
CA LYS A 179 28.49 21.61 2.44
C LYS A 179 27.75 20.28 2.48
N TYR A 180 27.01 20.00 3.54
CA TYR A 180 26.24 18.78 3.74
C TYR A 180 24.78 18.92 3.34
N PHE A 181 24.27 20.08 3.04
CA PHE A 181 22.93 20.25 2.52
C PHE A 181 22.83 19.83 1.05
N ARG A 182 21.77 19.09 0.73
CA ARG A 182 21.43 18.67 -0.64
C ARG A 182 19.97 19.02 -0.89
N GLN A 183 19.66 19.40 -2.11
CA GLN A 183 18.28 19.60 -2.53
C GLN A 183 17.52 18.27 -2.46
N TRP A 184 16.36 18.32 -1.85
CA TRP A 184 15.44 17.20 -1.72
C TRP A 184 14.19 17.47 -2.55
N LEU A 185 13.84 16.48 -3.39
CA LEU A 185 12.66 16.54 -4.25
C LEU A 185 11.82 15.28 -4.02
N ASP A 186 10.61 15.47 -3.54
CA ASP A 186 9.57 14.43 -3.50
C ASP A 186 8.57 14.60 -4.66
N GLY A 187 7.64 13.65 -4.83
CA GLY A 187 6.66 13.71 -5.91
C GLY A 187 5.76 14.95 -5.84
N ALA A 188 5.35 15.37 -4.64
CA ALA A 188 4.56 16.57 -4.45
C ALA A 188 5.38 17.85 -4.75
N GLY A 189 6.62 17.88 -4.32
CA GLY A 189 7.57 18.95 -4.62
C GLY A 189 7.81 19.10 -6.12
N PHE A 190 7.95 18.00 -6.84
CA PHE A 190 8.09 18.00 -8.29
C PHE A 190 6.85 18.58 -8.99
N LEU A 191 5.66 18.14 -8.60
CA LEU A 191 4.40 18.60 -9.21
C LEU A 191 4.09 20.07 -8.93
N ASN A 192 4.47 20.56 -7.75
CA ASN A 192 4.18 21.92 -7.28
C ASN A 192 5.37 22.88 -7.42
N ASN A 193 6.48 22.42 -8.00
CA ASN A 193 7.73 23.18 -8.14
C ASN A 193 8.23 23.72 -6.78
N THR A 194 8.15 22.90 -5.74
CA THR A 194 8.60 23.23 -4.38
C THR A 194 9.74 22.32 -3.97
N PHE A 195 10.78 22.92 -3.37
CA PHE A 195 11.97 22.19 -2.98
C PHE A 195 12.19 22.26 -1.48
N LYS A 196 12.68 21.15 -0.92
CA LYS A 196 13.21 21.05 0.43
C LYS A 196 14.71 20.81 0.37
N TYR A 197 15.34 20.84 1.51
CA TYR A 197 16.76 20.55 1.66
C TYR A 197 16.95 19.44 2.69
N CYS A 198 17.85 18.52 2.39
CA CYS A 198 18.19 17.42 3.28
C CYS A 198 19.61 17.61 3.80
N LEU A 199 19.80 17.47 5.11
CA LEU A 199 21.12 17.38 5.72
C LEU A 199 21.69 15.99 5.47
N TRP A 200 22.61 15.87 4.50
CA TRP A 200 23.22 14.61 4.10
C TRP A 200 24.63 14.44 4.65
N LEU A 201 24.77 13.72 5.77
CA LEU A 201 26.03 13.52 6.47
C LEU A 201 26.82 12.29 6.03
N GLY A 202 26.45 11.65 4.91
CA GLY A 202 27.05 10.37 4.46
C GLY A 202 28.55 10.42 4.14
N GLY A 203 29.16 11.59 4.00
CA GLY A 203 30.60 11.76 3.83
C GLY A 203 31.25 12.52 4.99
N CYS A 204 30.52 12.76 6.08
CA CYS A 204 31.02 13.50 7.24
C CYS A 204 31.89 12.60 8.12
N SER A 205 33.12 12.99 8.40
CA SER A 205 33.97 12.28 9.34
C SER A 205 33.51 12.49 10.79
N PRO A 206 33.81 11.55 11.71
CA PRO A 206 33.48 11.71 13.13
C PRO A 206 34.08 12.97 13.76
N ALA A 207 35.24 13.41 13.30
CA ALA A 207 35.91 14.63 13.77
C ALA A 207 35.15 15.89 13.31
N GLU A 208 34.74 15.93 12.04
CA GLU A 208 33.92 17.03 11.52
C GLU A 208 32.55 17.09 12.19
N LEU A 209 31.90 15.95 12.43
CA LEU A 209 30.62 15.91 13.10
C LEU A 209 30.70 16.43 14.55
N LYS A 210 31.79 16.11 15.26
CA LYS A 210 32.05 16.65 16.62
C LYS A 210 32.24 18.16 16.62
N ALA A 211 32.78 18.71 15.53
CA ALA A 211 32.95 20.17 15.34
C ALA A 211 31.64 20.88 14.95
N MET A 212 30.55 20.14 14.73
CA MET A 212 29.24 20.65 14.36
C MET A 212 28.18 20.25 15.39
N PRO A 213 28.08 20.96 16.53
CA PRO A 213 27.21 20.59 17.64
C PRO A 213 25.73 20.56 17.28
N GLU A 214 25.22 21.43 16.40
CA GLU A 214 23.83 21.42 15.98
C GLU A 214 23.53 20.19 15.10
N CYS A 215 24.41 19.86 14.16
CA CYS A 215 24.30 18.59 13.40
C CYS A 215 24.33 17.39 14.32
N LEU A 216 25.19 17.38 15.34
CA LEU A 216 25.31 16.28 16.30
C LEU A 216 24.02 16.09 17.12
N LYS A 217 23.31 17.17 17.47
CA LYS A 217 22.00 17.09 18.13
C LYS A 217 20.97 16.38 17.25
N LEU A 218 20.92 16.72 15.97
CA LEU A 218 20.02 16.08 15.02
C LEU A 218 20.32 14.58 14.84
N VAL A 219 21.60 14.22 14.75
CA VAL A 219 22.03 12.82 14.68
C VAL A 219 21.57 12.04 15.90
N LYS A 220 21.70 12.60 17.10
CA LYS A 220 21.21 11.97 18.35
C LYS A 220 19.69 11.80 18.34
N ALA A 221 18.95 12.82 17.94
CA ALA A 221 17.48 12.77 17.85
C ALA A 221 17.01 11.69 16.86
N VAL A 222 17.66 11.58 15.70
CA VAL A 222 17.35 10.51 14.73
C VAL A 222 17.71 9.13 15.27
N LYS A 223 18.83 8.98 15.97
CA LYS A 223 19.21 7.73 16.60
C LYS A 223 18.14 7.28 17.62
N GLU A 224 17.75 8.15 18.53
CA GLU A 224 16.72 7.89 19.54
C GLU A 224 15.36 7.53 18.90
N TYR A 225 15.01 8.17 17.77
CA TYR A 225 13.79 7.83 17.02
C TYR A 225 13.84 6.43 16.41
N ARG A 226 14.98 6.02 15.90
CA ARG A 226 15.16 4.70 15.24
C ARG A 226 15.32 3.54 16.24
N GLU A 227 15.63 3.83 17.48
CA GLU A 227 15.77 2.83 18.58
C GLU A 227 14.43 2.54 19.28
N LYS A 228 13.37 3.31 19.00
CA LYS A 228 11.99 3.08 19.46
C LYS A 228 11.24 2.10 18.54
#